data_90d0deab6158da587ba5b973a4f06905
#
_entry.id   90d0deab6158da587ba5b973a4f06905
#
_cell.length_a   1.000
_cell.length_b   1.000
_cell.length_c   1.000
_cell.angle_alpha   90.00
_cell.angle_beta   90.00
_cell.angle_gamma   90.00
#
_symmetry.space_group_name_H-M   'P 1'
#
loop_
_entity.id
_entity.type
_entity.pdbx_description
1 polymer ?
#
loop_
_entity_poly.entity_id
_entity_poly.type
_entity_poly.pdbx_seq_one_letter_code
_entity_poly.pdbx_strand_id
1 'polypeptide(L)'
;MLFAPVSKAEPSPMEQSYEGNPIVVINLTYEAGIGCGDDIRGDIVIELFLNWAPITVSNFVGLVNESFYDGIFFHRVIDDFVMQAGDPTCTAIGVYPASDPSCGSNGSDETIPFEADANLTHINGAVGMARGLDPDSASSQFYICDGSQHGLDNGNRSQEDDPGYAVFGVVREGMDLVQAAAQVPTSNDPLNRPLYEVHINSITLNGDVTPEIEETEEEETPSIGFSLSILSIGFVALLRRN
;
A
#
# COMPACT_ATOMS: atom_id res chain seq x y z
N MET A 1 7.10 26.86 -42.59
CA MET A 1 6.97 26.70 -41.14
C MET A 1 6.28 25.38 -40.91
N LEU A 2 6.98 24.33 -40.53
CA LEU A 2 6.38 23.08 -40.13
C LEU A 2 5.95 23.22 -38.66
N PHE A 3 4.67 23.13 -38.41
CA PHE A 3 4.16 22.97 -37.05
C PHE A 3 4.46 21.51 -36.62
N ALA A 4 5.25 21.34 -35.58
CA ALA A 4 5.37 20.05 -34.93
C ALA A 4 3.99 19.65 -34.38
N PRO A 5 3.56 18.39 -34.51
CA PRO A 5 2.30 17.95 -33.92
C PRO A 5 2.39 18.18 -32.41
N VAL A 6 1.40 18.85 -31.86
CA VAL A 6 1.23 18.95 -30.41
C VAL A 6 0.96 17.52 -29.93
N SER A 7 1.91 16.92 -29.23
CA SER A 7 1.71 15.67 -28.55
C SER A 7 0.55 15.86 -27.59
N LYS A 8 -0.55 15.14 -27.81
CA LYS A 8 -1.65 15.09 -26.85
C LYS A 8 -1.06 14.44 -25.59
N ALA A 9 -1.06 15.18 -24.47
CA ALA A 9 -0.62 14.61 -23.21
C ALA A 9 -1.45 13.33 -22.97
N GLU A 10 -0.76 12.26 -22.57
CA GLU A 10 -1.46 11.03 -22.14
C GLU A 10 -2.36 11.39 -20.97
N PRO A 11 -3.62 10.87 -20.93
CA PRO A 11 -4.49 11.13 -19.79
C PRO A 11 -3.89 10.58 -18.49
N SER A 12 -4.19 11.24 -17.37
CA SER A 12 -3.72 10.82 -16.06
C SER A 12 -4.19 9.39 -15.73
N PRO A 13 -3.34 8.54 -15.12
CA PRO A 13 -3.75 7.23 -14.66
C PRO A 13 -4.91 7.29 -13.64
N MET A 14 -5.10 8.43 -12.98
CA MET A 14 -6.22 8.65 -12.07
C MET A 14 -7.56 8.72 -12.80
N GLU A 15 -7.59 9.14 -14.07
CA GLU A 15 -8.81 9.40 -14.85
C GLU A 15 -9.27 8.21 -15.70
N GLN A 16 -8.38 7.32 -16.07
CA GLN A 16 -8.68 6.14 -16.89
C GLN A 16 -7.95 4.89 -16.42
N SER A 17 -8.53 3.72 -16.72
CA SER A 17 -7.87 2.44 -16.45
C SER A 17 -6.81 2.12 -17.48
N TYR A 18 -5.73 1.49 -17.03
CA TYR A 18 -4.64 1.02 -17.87
C TYR A 18 -4.57 -0.51 -17.89
N GLU A 19 -4.45 -1.07 -19.08
CA GLU A 19 -4.26 -2.50 -19.26
C GLU A 19 -2.93 -2.95 -18.61
N GLY A 20 -2.96 -4.04 -17.86
CA GLY A 20 -1.80 -4.57 -17.15
C GLY A 20 -1.63 -4.07 -15.72
N ASN A 21 -2.39 -3.07 -15.29
CA ASN A 21 -2.42 -2.70 -13.88
C ASN A 21 -3.10 -3.79 -13.04
N PRO A 22 -2.56 -4.16 -11.86
CA PRO A 22 -3.23 -5.06 -10.95
C PRO A 22 -4.56 -4.47 -10.47
N ILE A 23 -5.59 -5.33 -10.41
CA ILE A 23 -6.89 -4.99 -9.82
C ILE A 23 -7.05 -5.79 -8.54
N VAL A 24 -7.35 -5.13 -7.44
CA VAL A 24 -7.71 -5.80 -6.19
C VAL A 24 -9.16 -5.51 -5.83
N VAL A 25 -9.78 -6.45 -5.14
CA VAL A 25 -11.15 -6.34 -4.65
C VAL A 25 -11.14 -6.47 -3.14
N ILE A 26 -11.59 -5.43 -2.44
CA ILE A 26 -11.81 -5.44 -1.00
C ILE A 26 -13.26 -5.84 -0.75
N ASN A 27 -13.48 -7.00 -0.13
CA ASN A 27 -14.78 -7.37 0.38
C ASN A 27 -14.99 -6.74 1.77
N LEU A 28 -15.94 -5.83 1.89
CA LEU A 28 -16.18 -5.01 3.08
C LEU A 28 -17.49 -5.38 3.76
N THR A 29 -17.50 -5.38 5.08
CA THR A 29 -18.69 -5.54 5.91
C THR A 29 -18.67 -4.58 7.10
N TYR A 30 -19.79 -3.91 7.33
CA TYR A 30 -20.10 -3.20 8.55
C TYR A 30 -21.46 -3.67 9.06
N GLU A 31 -21.50 -4.16 10.29
CA GLU A 31 -22.74 -4.56 10.96
C GLU A 31 -23.12 -3.46 11.96
N ALA A 32 -24.13 -2.69 11.61
CA ALA A 32 -24.55 -1.55 12.39
C ALA A 32 -25.17 -2.00 13.72
N GLY A 33 -24.69 -1.42 14.81
CA GLY A 33 -25.35 -1.54 16.10
C GLY A 33 -26.59 -0.66 16.18
N ILE A 34 -27.35 -0.82 17.27
CA ILE A 34 -28.58 -0.06 17.49
C ILE A 34 -28.31 1.45 17.45
N GLY A 35 -28.93 2.13 16.51
CA GLY A 35 -28.78 3.59 16.32
C GLY A 35 -27.51 4.03 15.60
N CYS A 36 -26.79 3.10 14.99
CA CYS A 36 -25.53 3.37 14.28
C CYS A 36 -25.66 3.29 12.75
N GLY A 37 -26.84 3.49 12.20
CA GLY A 37 -27.11 3.46 10.77
C GLY A 37 -27.55 2.10 10.25
N ASP A 38 -27.30 1.85 8.97
CA ASP A 38 -27.64 0.61 8.29
C ASP A 38 -26.38 -0.25 8.08
N ASP A 39 -26.58 -1.56 7.91
CA ASP A 39 -25.51 -2.48 7.53
C ASP A 39 -24.96 -2.11 6.15
N ILE A 40 -23.63 -2.18 5.99
CA ILE A 40 -22.93 -1.93 4.73
C ILE A 40 -22.22 -3.23 4.34
N ARG A 41 -22.41 -3.67 3.10
CA ARG A 41 -21.76 -4.87 2.55
C ARG A 41 -21.53 -4.71 1.07
N GLY A 42 -20.37 -5.10 0.60
CA GLY A 42 -20.08 -5.10 -0.83
C GLY A 42 -18.60 -5.13 -1.14
N ASP A 43 -18.31 -4.95 -2.40
CA ASP A 43 -16.97 -5.02 -2.94
C ASP A 43 -16.52 -3.63 -3.39
N ILE A 44 -15.28 -3.26 -3.03
CA ILE A 44 -14.60 -2.07 -3.51
C ILE A 44 -13.51 -2.54 -4.46
N VAL A 45 -13.59 -2.13 -5.73
CA VAL A 45 -12.64 -2.48 -6.78
C VAL A 45 -11.60 -1.36 -6.91
N ILE A 46 -10.33 -1.70 -6.77
CA ILE A 46 -9.21 -0.76 -6.80
C ILE A 46 -8.25 -1.16 -7.91
N GLU A 47 -7.90 -0.22 -8.77
CA GLU A 47 -6.78 -0.34 -9.71
C GLU A 47 -5.51 0.17 -9.06
N LEU A 48 -4.43 -0.62 -9.14
CA LEU A 48 -3.12 -0.30 -8.57
C LEU A 48 -2.16 0.14 -9.69
N PHE A 49 -1.44 1.20 -9.47
CA PHE A 49 -0.62 1.86 -10.50
C PHE A 49 0.82 1.32 -10.54
N LEU A 50 1.00 0.07 -10.97
CA LEU A 50 2.29 -0.62 -10.96
C LEU A 50 3.41 0.15 -11.70
N ASN A 51 3.09 0.82 -12.81
CA ASN A 51 4.09 1.55 -13.60
C ASN A 51 4.50 2.90 -12.99
N TRP A 52 3.74 3.43 -12.03
CA TRP A 52 3.97 4.73 -11.39
C TRP A 52 4.41 4.63 -9.93
N ALA A 53 4.03 3.55 -9.27
CA ALA A 53 4.37 3.25 -7.89
C ALA A 53 4.74 1.77 -7.69
N PRO A 54 5.78 1.27 -8.41
CA PRO A 54 6.11 -0.17 -8.45
C PRO A 54 6.48 -0.74 -7.09
N ILE A 55 7.20 -0.01 -6.26
CA ILE A 55 7.62 -0.47 -4.93
C ILE A 55 6.40 -0.63 -4.02
N THR A 56 5.58 0.40 -3.96
CA THR A 56 4.38 0.45 -3.11
C THR A 56 3.36 -0.60 -3.54
N VAL A 57 3.11 -0.73 -4.86
CA VAL A 57 2.19 -1.72 -5.41
C VAL A 57 2.69 -3.14 -5.17
N SER A 58 3.98 -3.41 -5.39
CA SER A 58 4.56 -4.75 -5.15
C SER A 58 4.46 -5.16 -3.69
N ASN A 59 4.74 -4.25 -2.76
CA ASN A 59 4.56 -4.48 -1.33
C ASN A 59 3.10 -4.80 -0.99
N PHE A 60 2.17 -3.97 -1.45
CA PHE A 60 0.74 -4.17 -1.17
C PHE A 60 0.22 -5.48 -1.76
N VAL A 61 0.56 -5.82 -3.00
CA VAL A 61 0.17 -7.08 -3.66
C VAL A 61 0.80 -8.28 -2.96
N GLY A 62 2.05 -8.18 -2.51
CA GLY A 62 2.70 -9.21 -1.71
C GLY A 62 1.90 -9.53 -0.45
N LEU A 63 1.53 -8.51 0.31
CA LEU A 63 0.71 -8.65 1.53
C LEU A 63 -0.70 -9.20 1.22
N VAL A 64 -1.31 -8.80 0.09
CA VAL A 64 -2.60 -9.36 -0.37
C VAL A 64 -2.48 -10.86 -0.63
N ASN A 65 -1.42 -11.29 -1.33
CA ASN A 65 -1.18 -12.70 -1.62
C ASN A 65 -0.94 -13.56 -0.37
N GLU A 66 -0.47 -12.95 0.72
CA GLU A 66 -0.28 -13.57 2.02
C GLU A 66 -1.56 -13.55 2.88
N SER A 67 -2.67 -13.01 2.37
CA SER A 67 -3.93 -12.79 3.13
C SER A 67 -3.71 -11.91 4.39
N PHE A 68 -2.71 -11.04 4.36
CA PHE A 68 -2.34 -10.20 5.50
C PHE A 68 -3.49 -9.29 5.98
N TYR A 69 -4.32 -8.83 5.06
CA TYR A 69 -5.41 -7.91 5.34
C TYR A 69 -6.73 -8.58 5.76
N ASP A 70 -6.81 -9.91 5.70
CA ASP A 70 -8.05 -10.63 5.95
C ASP A 70 -8.45 -10.53 7.44
N GLY A 71 -9.67 -10.07 7.68
CA GLY A 71 -10.21 -9.88 9.03
C GLY A 71 -9.75 -8.60 9.76
N ILE A 72 -8.90 -7.77 9.13
CA ILE A 72 -8.51 -6.45 9.67
C ILE A 72 -9.70 -5.49 9.49
N PHE A 73 -9.84 -4.53 10.40
CA PHE A 73 -10.84 -3.47 10.25
C PHE A 73 -10.21 -2.09 10.02
N PHE A 74 -10.99 -1.19 9.45
CA PHE A 74 -10.62 0.22 9.32
C PHE A 74 -10.61 0.86 10.71
N HIS A 75 -9.42 1.12 11.23
CA HIS A 75 -9.25 1.60 12.61
C HIS A 75 -9.38 3.12 12.75
N ARG A 76 -9.39 3.85 11.65
CA ARG A 76 -9.59 5.30 11.61
C ARG A 76 -10.44 5.67 10.40
N VAL A 77 -11.57 6.34 10.66
CA VAL A 77 -12.54 6.74 9.65
C VAL A 77 -12.96 8.18 9.89
N ILE A 78 -12.83 9.02 8.89
CA ILE A 78 -13.17 10.46 8.95
C ILE A 78 -13.92 10.82 7.67
N ASP A 79 -15.18 11.21 7.84
CA ASP A 79 -16.06 11.73 6.78
C ASP A 79 -15.40 12.92 6.06
N ASP A 80 -15.54 13.02 4.75
CA ASP A 80 -14.90 14.00 3.87
C ASP A 80 -13.36 14.04 3.97
N PHE A 81 -12.72 12.94 4.44
CA PHE A 81 -11.27 12.85 4.50
C PHE A 81 -10.73 11.49 4.07
N VAL A 82 -10.55 10.54 5.00
CA VAL A 82 -10.00 9.21 4.69
C VAL A 82 -10.58 8.12 5.58
N MET A 83 -10.60 6.88 5.07
CA MET A 83 -10.73 5.68 5.87
C MET A 83 -9.42 4.87 5.79
N GLN A 84 -8.83 4.54 6.96
CA GLN A 84 -7.49 3.96 7.09
C GLN A 84 -7.53 2.59 7.76
N ALA A 85 -6.81 1.63 7.17
CA ALA A 85 -6.66 0.24 7.64
C ALA A 85 -5.21 -0.26 7.48
N GLY A 86 -4.99 -1.55 7.72
CA GLY A 86 -3.72 -2.23 7.42
C GLY A 86 -2.81 -2.44 8.63
N ASP A 87 -3.29 -2.18 9.84
CA ASP A 87 -2.60 -2.59 11.06
C ASP A 87 -3.04 -4.02 11.47
N PRO A 88 -2.11 -5.00 11.55
CA PRO A 88 -2.44 -6.40 11.82
C PRO A 88 -2.99 -6.64 13.24
N THR A 89 -2.85 -5.69 14.15
CA THR A 89 -3.41 -5.79 15.51
C THR A 89 -4.88 -5.38 15.56
N CYS A 90 -5.41 -4.80 14.46
CA CYS A 90 -6.80 -4.38 14.37
C CYS A 90 -7.72 -5.53 13.86
N THR A 91 -7.70 -6.65 14.54
CA THR A 91 -8.49 -7.86 14.20
C THR A 91 -9.53 -8.24 15.24
N ALA A 92 -9.64 -7.50 16.32
CA ALA A 92 -10.54 -7.86 17.40
C ALA A 92 -12.00 -7.72 17.01
N ILE A 93 -12.75 -8.65 17.49
CA ILE A 93 -14.10 -8.92 17.06
C ILE A 93 -15.06 -8.59 18.19
N GLY A 94 -16.00 -7.67 17.91
CA GLY A 94 -17.28 -7.69 18.57
C GLY A 94 -17.40 -7.05 19.95
N VAL A 95 -16.40 -6.31 20.46
CA VAL A 95 -16.54 -5.53 21.69
C VAL A 95 -15.88 -4.16 21.53
N TYR A 96 -16.70 -3.14 21.48
CA TYR A 96 -16.21 -1.75 21.56
C TYR A 96 -15.86 -1.35 23.01
N PRO A 97 -14.77 -0.62 23.28
CA PRO A 97 -13.71 -0.26 22.34
C PRO A 97 -12.89 -1.49 21.95
N ALA A 98 -12.89 -1.78 20.66
CA ALA A 98 -12.18 -2.91 20.16
C ALA A 98 -10.74 -2.91 20.65
N SER A 99 -10.34 -4.02 21.27
CA SER A 99 -9.09 -4.61 20.98
C SER A 99 -7.85 -4.08 21.65
N ASP A 100 -6.77 -4.38 21.04
CA ASP A 100 -5.42 -4.01 21.39
C ASP A 100 -5.28 -2.48 21.40
N PRO A 101 -4.81 -1.86 22.49
CA PRO A 101 -4.55 -0.42 22.55
C PRO A 101 -3.54 0.05 21.51
N SER A 102 -2.73 -0.86 20.94
CA SER A 102 -1.77 -0.57 19.89
C SER A 102 -2.39 -0.51 18.48
N CYS A 103 -3.64 -0.93 18.30
CA CYS A 103 -4.34 -0.86 17.01
C CYS A 103 -4.31 0.55 16.43
N GLY A 104 -3.78 0.67 15.19
CA GLY A 104 -3.50 1.91 14.49
C GLY A 104 -2.05 2.39 14.59
N SER A 105 -1.20 1.69 15.37
CA SER A 105 0.21 2.08 15.57
C SER A 105 1.22 1.08 14.99
N ASN A 106 0.76 -0.05 14.44
CA ASN A 106 1.62 -1.11 13.91
C ASN A 106 1.47 -1.27 12.40
N GLY A 107 2.31 -2.10 11.81
CA GLY A 107 2.29 -2.46 10.41
C GLY A 107 2.92 -3.82 10.17
N SER A 108 3.23 -4.15 8.92
CA SER A 108 4.07 -5.30 8.58
C SER A 108 5.52 -5.08 9.06
N ASP A 109 6.29 -6.17 9.13
CA ASP A 109 7.65 -6.15 9.68
C ASP A 109 8.64 -5.30 8.85
N GLU A 110 8.43 -5.20 7.54
CA GLU A 110 9.30 -4.47 6.63
C GLU A 110 8.67 -3.13 6.23
N THR A 111 9.52 -2.10 6.15
CA THR A 111 9.15 -0.80 5.62
C THR A 111 9.61 -0.65 4.17
N ILE A 112 8.98 0.26 3.45
CA ILE A 112 9.30 0.58 2.06
C ILE A 112 9.75 2.03 1.92
N PRO A 113 10.66 2.34 0.97
CA PRO A 113 11.03 3.72 0.68
C PRO A 113 9.83 4.52 0.16
N PHE A 114 9.87 5.83 0.41
CA PHE A 114 8.86 6.75 -0.08
C PHE A 114 8.87 6.81 -1.62
N GLU A 115 7.70 6.68 -2.22
CA GLU A 115 7.53 6.65 -3.66
C GLU A 115 6.34 7.53 -4.07
N ALA A 116 6.63 8.67 -4.71
CA ALA A 116 5.61 9.57 -5.22
C ALA A 116 5.84 9.89 -6.69
N ASP A 117 4.77 9.81 -7.47
CA ASP A 117 4.74 10.24 -8.87
C ASP A 117 3.83 11.46 -9.04
N ALA A 118 4.26 12.43 -9.85
CA ALA A 118 3.54 13.67 -10.06
C ALA A 118 2.19 13.51 -10.79
N ASN A 119 1.97 12.36 -11.44
CA ASN A 119 0.70 12.03 -12.10
C ASN A 119 -0.33 11.42 -11.13
N LEU A 120 0.10 11.05 -9.93
CA LEU A 120 -0.74 10.44 -8.89
C LEU A 120 -1.06 11.47 -7.81
N THR A 121 -2.33 11.80 -7.66
CA THR A 121 -2.79 12.81 -6.71
C THR A 121 -3.94 12.28 -5.87
N HIS A 122 -4.14 12.88 -4.69
CA HIS A 122 -5.20 12.49 -3.77
C HIS A 122 -6.57 13.03 -4.20
N ILE A 123 -7.07 12.53 -5.33
CA ILE A 123 -8.47 12.77 -5.74
C ILE A 123 -9.42 11.89 -4.91
N ASN A 124 -10.74 12.12 -5.05
CA ASN A 124 -11.74 11.23 -4.47
C ASN A 124 -11.54 9.78 -4.93
N GLY A 125 -11.46 8.84 -3.98
CA GLY A 125 -11.19 7.43 -4.24
C GLY A 125 -9.70 7.08 -4.41
N ALA A 126 -8.76 8.03 -4.31
CA ALA A 126 -7.34 7.71 -4.32
C ALA A 126 -6.97 6.80 -3.14
N VAL A 127 -6.08 5.85 -3.39
CA VAL A 127 -5.54 4.95 -2.37
C VAL A 127 -4.11 5.34 -2.09
N GLY A 128 -3.84 5.73 -0.85
CA GLY A 128 -2.53 6.20 -0.41
C GLY A 128 -1.92 5.32 0.67
N MET A 129 -0.59 5.30 0.75
CA MET A 129 0.15 4.57 1.77
C MET A 129 0.37 5.45 3.00
N ALA A 130 -0.08 4.97 4.15
CA ALA A 130 0.15 5.64 5.42
C ALA A 130 1.59 5.42 5.90
N ARG A 131 2.13 6.40 6.65
CA ARG A 131 3.48 6.36 7.18
C ARG A 131 3.61 7.14 8.49
N GLY A 132 4.70 6.93 9.19
CA GLY A 132 5.12 7.75 10.32
C GLY A 132 5.75 9.08 9.89
N LEU A 133 6.59 9.65 10.76
CA LEU A 133 7.31 10.89 10.48
C LEU A 133 8.42 10.70 9.43
N ASP A 134 9.11 9.55 9.48
CA ASP A 134 10.10 9.19 8.49
C ASP A 134 9.39 8.87 7.16
N PRO A 135 9.77 9.50 6.05
CA PRO A 135 9.23 9.17 4.73
C PRO A 135 9.31 7.68 4.37
N ASP A 136 10.37 6.99 4.78
CA ASP A 136 10.64 5.59 4.48
C ASP A 136 10.06 4.62 5.55
N SER A 137 9.08 5.08 6.32
CA SER A 137 8.42 4.28 7.37
C SER A 137 7.09 3.65 6.97
N ALA A 138 6.68 3.79 5.72
CA ALA A 138 5.49 3.10 5.19
C ALA A 138 5.70 1.58 5.22
N SER A 139 4.64 0.81 5.50
CA SER A 139 4.69 -0.66 5.51
C SER A 139 3.41 -1.28 4.98
N SER A 140 2.42 -1.58 5.82
CA SER A 140 1.14 -2.18 5.40
C SER A 140 -0.06 -1.27 5.52
N GLN A 141 0.00 -0.18 6.31
CA GLN A 141 -1.17 0.68 6.49
C GLN A 141 -1.44 1.51 5.24
N PHE A 142 -2.69 1.50 4.78
CA PHE A 142 -3.17 2.28 3.65
C PHE A 142 -4.45 3.03 4.00
N TYR A 143 -4.82 3.99 3.17
CA TYR A 143 -6.08 4.69 3.30
C TYR A 143 -6.74 4.91 1.93
N ILE A 144 -8.07 5.06 1.95
CA ILE A 144 -8.88 5.44 0.80
C ILE A 144 -9.40 6.85 1.07
N CYS A 145 -9.25 7.75 0.11
CA CYS A 145 -9.74 9.13 0.20
C CYS A 145 -11.25 9.18 -0.01
N ASP A 146 -11.94 9.75 0.96
CA ASP A 146 -13.32 10.21 0.86
C ASP A 146 -13.29 11.72 0.55
N GLY A 147 -13.52 12.07 -0.71
CA GLY A 147 -13.26 13.40 -1.25
C GLY A 147 -11.79 13.63 -1.65
N SER A 148 -11.54 14.74 -2.36
CA SER A 148 -10.19 15.09 -2.81
C SER A 148 -9.35 15.68 -1.69
N GLN A 149 -8.15 15.13 -1.45
CA GLN A 149 -7.26 15.47 -0.35
C GLN A 149 -5.91 16.00 -0.84
N HIS A 150 -5.90 16.97 -1.75
CA HIS A 150 -4.67 17.51 -2.35
C HIS A 150 -3.66 18.09 -1.35
N GLY A 151 -4.07 18.35 -0.10
CA GLY A 151 -3.16 18.68 0.98
C GLY A 151 -2.23 17.53 1.40
N LEU A 152 -2.48 16.29 0.94
CA LEU A 152 -1.64 15.12 1.16
C LEU A 152 -0.64 14.87 0.03
N ASP A 153 -0.81 15.55 -1.12
CA ASP A 153 0.05 15.37 -2.29
C ASP A 153 1.51 15.78 -2.01
N ASN A 154 2.42 15.13 -2.71
CA ASN A 154 3.82 15.51 -2.72
C ASN A 154 3.99 16.98 -3.16
N GLY A 155 4.72 17.76 -2.36
CA GLY A 155 4.95 19.18 -2.59
C GLY A 155 3.81 20.12 -2.14
N ASN A 156 2.68 19.60 -1.65
CA ASN A 156 1.55 20.41 -1.17
C ASN A 156 1.43 20.47 0.36
N ARG A 157 2.40 19.88 1.07
CA ARG A 157 2.41 19.88 2.54
C ARG A 157 2.79 21.25 3.09
N SER A 158 2.20 21.61 4.22
CA SER A 158 2.49 22.88 4.91
C SER A 158 3.87 22.91 5.60
N GLN A 159 4.47 21.74 5.81
CA GLN A 159 5.80 21.59 6.39
C GLN A 159 6.81 21.38 5.27
N GLU A 160 7.89 22.18 5.25
CA GLU A 160 8.87 22.23 4.16
C GLU A 160 9.58 20.88 3.92
N ASP A 161 9.79 20.10 4.99
CA ASP A 161 10.47 18.79 4.94
C ASP A 161 9.51 17.60 4.85
N ASP A 162 8.19 17.82 4.72
CA ASP A 162 7.20 16.75 4.59
C ASP A 162 6.90 16.47 3.10
N PRO A 163 7.38 15.34 2.53
CA PRO A 163 7.17 15.04 1.12
C PRO A 163 5.72 14.65 0.78
N GLY A 164 4.82 14.57 1.77
CA GLY A 164 3.46 14.10 1.56
C GLY A 164 3.35 12.58 1.63
N TYR A 165 2.40 12.02 0.91
CA TYR A 165 2.10 10.59 0.93
C TYR A 165 2.08 10.00 -0.47
N ALA A 166 2.47 8.73 -0.60
CA ALA A 166 2.45 8.00 -1.85
C ALA A 166 1.02 7.57 -2.20
N VAL A 167 0.52 7.99 -3.36
CA VAL A 167 -0.67 7.41 -3.98
C VAL A 167 -0.23 6.25 -4.86
N PHE A 168 -0.90 5.11 -4.74
CA PHE A 168 -0.54 3.91 -5.49
C PHE A 168 -1.73 3.21 -6.15
N GLY A 169 -2.95 3.73 -6.00
CA GLY A 169 -4.14 3.17 -6.61
C GLY A 169 -5.32 4.13 -6.58
N VAL A 170 -6.43 3.70 -7.17
CA VAL A 170 -7.70 4.42 -7.16
C VAL A 170 -8.88 3.45 -7.16
N VAL A 171 -9.93 3.80 -6.45
CA VAL A 171 -11.22 3.08 -6.49
C VAL A 171 -11.87 3.29 -7.85
N ARG A 172 -12.18 2.19 -8.54
CA ARG A 172 -12.91 2.19 -9.82
C ARG A 172 -14.40 1.86 -9.64
N GLU A 173 -14.73 1.00 -8.67
CA GLU A 173 -16.11 0.63 -8.34
C GLU A 173 -16.28 0.57 -6.82
N GLY A 174 -17.48 0.82 -6.31
CA GLY A 174 -17.79 0.76 -4.87
C GLY A 174 -17.44 2.04 -4.10
N MET A 175 -17.29 3.19 -4.76
CA MET A 175 -17.05 4.47 -4.07
C MET A 175 -18.22 4.88 -3.16
N ASP A 176 -19.44 4.47 -3.48
CA ASP A 176 -20.63 4.63 -2.63
C ASP A 176 -20.51 3.85 -1.30
N LEU A 177 -19.86 2.68 -1.30
CA LEU A 177 -19.55 1.92 -0.08
C LEU A 177 -18.49 2.63 0.76
N VAL A 178 -17.46 3.22 0.12
CA VAL A 178 -16.46 4.03 0.81
C VAL A 178 -17.12 5.20 1.52
N GLN A 179 -17.97 5.95 0.81
CA GLN A 179 -18.68 7.10 1.36
C GLN A 179 -19.65 6.71 2.48
N ALA A 180 -20.37 5.59 2.32
CA ALA A 180 -21.25 5.10 3.37
C ALA A 180 -20.45 4.69 4.62
N ALA A 181 -19.31 4.00 4.44
CA ALA A 181 -18.44 3.59 5.53
C ALA A 181 -17.72 4.79 6.19
N ALA A 182 -17.43 5.84 5.45
CA ALA A 182 -16.85 7.07 5.99
C ALA A 182 -17.79 7.80 6.97
N GLN A 183 -19.10 7.59 6.85
CA GLN A 183 -20.14 8.23 7.67
C GLN A 183 -20.59 7.41 8.89
N VAL A 184 -19.98 6.24 9.13
CA VAL A 184 -20.37 5.45 10.33
C VAL A 184 -20.00 6.21 11.61
N PRO A 185 -20.77 6.04 12.70
CA PRO A 185 -20.48 6.67 13.97
C PRO A 185 -19.10 6.27 14.51
N THR A 186 -18.32 7.26 14.91
CA THR A 186 -16.96 7.08 15.44
C THR A 186 -16.84 7.55 16.90
N SER A 187 -15.80 7.07 17.59
CA SER A 187 -15.47 7.44 18.94
C SER A 187 -14.63 8.71 19.04
N ASN A 188 -14.59 9.28 20.25
CA ASN A 188 -13.69 10.37 20.59
C ASN A 188 -12.37 9.87 21.22
N ASP A 189 -12.33 8.60 21.67
CA ASP A 189 -11.16 7.97 22.28
C ASP A 189 -11.23 6.44 22.07
N PRO A 190 -10.37 5.87 21.25
CA PRO A 190 -9.46 6.56 20.32
C PRO A 190 -10.22 7.39 19.28
N LEU A 191 -9.65 8.53 18.92
CA LEU A 191 -10.30 9.49 18.02
C LEU A 191 -10.54 8.88 16.62
N ASN A 192 -11.77 9.07 16.12
CA ASN A 192 -12.20 8.65 14.78
C ASN A 192 -12.17 7.12 14.55
N ARG A 193 -12.22 6.33 15.61
CA ARG A 193 -12.42 4.89 15.48
C ARG A 193 -13.91 4.59 15.33
N PRO A 194 -14.32 3.76 14.34
CA PRO A 194 -15.71 3.32 14.22
C PRO A 194 -16.22 2.69 15.49
N LEU A 195 -17.46 3.01 15.91
CA LEU A 195 -18.09 2.39 17.09
C LEU A 195 -18.37 0.90 16.90
N TYR A 196 -18.63 0.51 15.67
CA TYR A 196 -18.73 -0.88 15.22
C TYR A 196 -17.74 -1.03 14.06
N GLU A 197 -17.08 -2.15 14.00
CA GLU A 197 -15.96 -2.36 13.11
C GLU A 197 -16.38 -2.40 11.63
N VAL A 198 -15.69 -1.66 10.78
CA VAL A 198 -15.77 -1.75 9.33
C VAL A 198 -14.71 -2.75 8.88
N HIS A 199 -15.11 -3.98 8.64
CA HIS A 199 -14.19 -5.08 8.36
C HIS A 199 -13.81 -5.19 6.89
N ILE A 200 -12.53 -5.52 6.67
CA ILE A 200 -12.01 -6.12 5.46
C ILE A 200 -12.14 -7.63 5.64
N ASN A 201 -13.16 -8.26 5.04
CA ASN A 201 -13.29 -9.70 5.09
C ASN A 201 -12.16 -10.39 4.36
N SER A 202 -11.80 -9.84 3.19
CA SER A 202 -10.65 -10.25 2.39
C SER A 202 -10.26 -9.15 1.41
N ILE A 203 -8.99 -9.16 0.97
CA ILE A 203 -8.55 -8.47 -0.24
C ILE A 203 -8.06 -9.53 -1.22
N THR A 204 -8.61 -9.55 -2.43
CA THR A 204 -8.23 -10.52 -3.46
C THR A 204 -7.69 -9.84 -4.69
N LEU A 205 -6.64 -10.42 -5.29
CA LEU A 205 -6.12 -9.99 -6.58
C LEU A 205 -7.01 -10.56 -7.70
N ASN A 206 -7.55 -9.69 -8.55
CA ASN A 206 -8.38 -10.08 -9.67
C ASN A 206 -7.52 -10.06 -10.95
N GLY A 207 -7.11 -11.26 -11.43
CA GLY A 207 -6.26 -11.44 -12.59
C GLY A 207 -4.86 -11.96 -12.26
N ASP A 208 -4.29 -12.74 -13.19
CA ASP A 208 -2.90 -13.23 -13.13
C ASP A 208 -1.93 -12.06 -13.44
N VAL A 209 -1.61 -11.27 -12.43
CA VAL A 209 -0.51 -10.32 -12.52
C VAL A 209 0.57 -10.79 -11.58
N THR A 210 1.49 -11.60 -12.08
CA THR A 210 2.79 -11.82 -11.47
C THR A 210 3.63 -10.59 -11.82
N PRO A 211 4.07 -9.74 -10.88
CA PRO A 211 5.05 -8.73 -11.20
C PRO A 211 6.31 -9.45 -11.68
N GLU A 212 6.68 -9.28 -12.95
CA GLU A 212 8.04 -9.60 -13.40
C GLU A 212 8.97 -8.60 -12.71
N ILE A 213 9.52 -9.01 -11.60
CA ILE A 213 10.66 -8.31 -11.00
C ILE A 213 11.80 -8.60 -11.96
N GLU A 214 12.16 -7.66 -12.83
CA GLU A 214 13.44 -7.69 -13.52
C GLU A 214 14.51 -7.64 -12.42
N GLU A 215 15.05 -8.81 -12.06
CA GLU A 215 16.33 -8.87 -11.35
C GLU A 215 17.34 -8.16 -12.26
N THR A 216 17.71 -6.95 -11.90
CA THR A 216 18.85 -6.27 -12.50
C THR A 216 20.06 -7.14 -12.18
N GLU A 217 20.50 -7.93 -13.17
CA GLU A 217 21.80 -8.61 -13.13
C GLU A 217 22.85 -7.52 -12.85
N GLU A 218 23.44 -7.54 -11.66
CA GLU A 218 24.63 -6.76 -11.38
C GLU A 218 25.68 -7.19 -12.41
N GLU A 219 26.05 -6.30 -13.33
CA GLU A 219 27.17 -6.49 -14.23
C GLU A 219 28.41 -6.81 -13.38
N GLU A 220 28.78 -8.10 -13.33
CA GLU A 220 30.08 -8.49 -12.82
C GLU A 220 31.16 -7.76 -13.65
N THR A 221 31.79 -6.76 -13.07
CA THR A 221 32.98 -6.14 -13.64
C THR A 221 34.04 -7.22 -13.83
N PRO A 222 34.59 -7.40 -15.05
CA PRO A 222 35.60 -8.43 -15.28
C PRO A 222 36.83 -8.09 -14.45
N SER A 223 37.12 -8.90 -13.42
CA SER A 223 38.35 -8.83 -12.67
C SER A 223 39.50 -9.23 -13.58
N ILE A 224 40.41 -8.31 -13.83
CA ILE A 224 41.67 -8.56 -14.54
C ILE A 224 42.49 -9.51 -13.67
N GLY A 225 42.48 -10.80 -14.05
CA GLY A 225 43.26 -11.82 -13.40
C GLY A 225 44.76 -11.61 -13.61
N PHE A 226 45.49 -11.22 -12.58
CA PHE A 226 46.94 -11.37 -12.52
C PHE A 226 47.28 -12.85 -12.20
N SER A 227 47.72 -13.56 -13.23
CA SER A 227 48.30 -14.90 -13.09
C SER A 227 49.64 -14.80 -12.40
N LEU A 228 49.73 -15.22 -11.14
CA LEU A 228 50.99 -15.52 -10.47
C LEU A 228 51.22 -17.06 -10.47
N SER A 229 52.10 -17.47 -11.37
CA SER A 229 52.64 -18.82 -11.38
C SER A 229 53.54 -19.03 -10.15
N ILE A 230 53.16 -19.87 -9.21
CA ILE A 230 54.08 -20.37 -8.19
C ILE A 230 54.29 -21.87 -8.36
N LEU A 231 55.57 -22.17 -8.59
CA LEU A 231 56.17 -23.49 -8.75
C LEU A 231 55.82 -24.41 -7.58
N SER A 232 55.49 -25.63 -7.91
CA SER A 232 55.40 -26.78 -7.03
C SER A 232 56.75 -27.17 -6.46
N ILE A 233 56.90 -27.29 -5.15
CA ILE A 233 57.89 -28.10 -4.48
C ILE A 233 57.13 -29.10 -3.60
N GLY A 234 57.26 -30.38 -3.96
CA GLY A 234 56.72 -31.47 -3.25
C GLY A 234 57.50 -31.73 -1.93
N PHE A 235 56.77 -32.17 -0.90
CA PHE A 235 57.37 -32.87 0.24
C PHE A 235 56.51 -34.10 0.58
N VAL A 236 57.13 -35.24 0.37
CA VAL A 236 56.70 -36.57 0.84
C VAL A 236 57.23 -36.77 2.25
N ALA A 237 56.45 -37.25 3.16
CA ALA A 237 56.80 -38.13 4.28
C ALA A 237 55.61 -38.33 5.20
N LEU A 238 55.11 -39.42 5.26
CA LEU A 238 55.34 -40.69 6.00
C LEU A 238 54.54 -40.77 7.30
N LEU A 239 53.71 -41.79 7.29
CA LEU A 239 53.04 -42.43 8.41
C LEU A 239 53.84 -42.53 9.73
N ARG A 240 53.17 -42.36 10.88
CA ARG A 240 53.25 -43.37 11.98
C ARG A 240 52.07 -43.23 12.95
N ARG A 241 51.53 -44.42 13.22
CA ARG A 241 50.58 -44.75 14.29
C ARG A 241 51.22 -44.46 15.70
N ASN A 242 50.37 -44.01 16.59
CA ASN A 242 50.00 -44.69 17.84
C ASN A 242 48.73 -44.07 18.37
#